data_aea8352a56da652e933f927a130f9bd0
#
_entry.id   aea8352a56da652e933f927a130f9bd0
#
_cell.length_a   1.000
_cell.length_b   1.000
_cell.length_c   1.000
_cell.angle_alpha   90.00
_cell.angle_beta   90.00
_cell.angle_gamma   90.00
#
_symmetry.space_group_name_H-M   'P 1'
#
loop_
_entity.id
_entity.type
_entity.pdbx_description
1 polymer ?
#
loop_
_entity_poly.entity_id
_entity_poly.type
_entity_poly.pdbx_seq_one_letter_code
_entity_poly.pdbx_strand_id
1 'polypeptide(L)'
;MKIGIIGGSFDPFHLGHKRIINETISKLNLDKMLIMPTKHNPWKDDCVANDKQRIAMIHLTMEGNKQYEISRIELDNPTNEKNYTIDTIKTLKQLYPSDELYFIMGMDQASQFDKWKCAQEISQEVQLVAFGRVGYQINENINTYHFKFIETKETDESSTALKKGKRNVVDKKVLMYAFRHGLYLENFVRKYMSKKRFDHTCSVAKLARKFANCNGVDGTKAYIAGMLHDIAKEMDRDEEMHLMKEYYPQFVLKPRPIYHQWLSTYLAKKDFYIEDEAILQAITNHTTASVEMSKLDMCVYCADKLDPLRGYDSSKQIALCKEDILEGFKGELVNFYNFSKEKN
;
A
#
# COMPACT_ATOMS: atom_id res chain seq x y z
N MET A 1 -27.61 22.20 -7.99
CA MET A 1 -26.69 21.96 -6.87
C MET A 1 -25.30 22.50 -7.22
N LYS A 2 -24.47 22.71 -6.20
CA LYS A 2 -23.03 22.98 -6.37
C LYS A 2 -22.24 21.71 -6.11
N ILE A 3 -21.62 21.16 -7.15
CA ILE A 3 -20.93 19.89 -7.10
C ILE A 3 -19.42 20.09 -7.28
N GLY A 4 -18.66 19.72 -6.27
CA GLY A 4 -17.20 19.66 -6.36
C GLY A 4 -16.74 18.36 -7.01
N ILE A 5 -15.67 18.41 -7.79
CA ILE A 5 -15.05 17.27 -8.45
C ILE A 5 -13.55 17.28 -8.11
N ILE A 6 -13.05 16.20 -7.55
CA ILE A 6 -11.63 16.04 -7.29
C ILE A 6 -11.15 14.72 -7.89
N GLY A 7 -10.23 14.81 -8.85
CA GLY A 7 -9.62 13.66 -9.51
C GLY A 7 -8.24 13.34 -8.96
N GLY A 8 -7.88 12.05 -8.96
CA GLY A 8 -6.54 11.63 -8.55
C GLY A 8 -6.32 10.13 -8.55
N SER A 9 -5.06 9.70 -8.50
CA SER A 9 -4.73 8.28 -8.37
C SER A 9 -5.21 7.70 -7.03
N PHE A 10 -5.17 8.50 -5.95
CA PHE A 10 -5.55 8.11 -4.60
C PHE A 10 -4.90 6.78 -4.15
N ASP A 11 -3.61 6.70 -4.34
CA ASP A 11 -2.79 5.52 -4.06
C ASP A 11 -1.71 5.81 -2.99
N PRO A 12 -2.11 5.85 -1.70
CA PRO A 12 -3.47 5.81 -1.19
C PRO A 12 -4.15 7.19 -1.08
N PHE A 13 -5.47 7.17 -0.79
CA PHE A 13 -6.19 8.34 -0.31
C PHE A 13 -5.74 8.66 1.12
N HIS A 14 -5.31 9.90 1.38
CA HIS A 14 -4.71 10.31 2.64
C HIS A 14 -5.45 11.47 3.32
N LEU A 15 -5.09 11.78 4.57
CA LEU A 15 -5.76 12.80 5.38
C LEU A 15 -5.72 14.19 4.73
N GLY A 16 -4.68 14.51 3.96
CA GLY A 16 -4.61 15.74 3.17
C GLY A 16 -5.74 15.85 2.13
N HIS A 17 -6.09 14.75 1.45
CA HIS A 17 -7.24 14.75 0.55
C HIS A 17 -8.56 15.00 1.30
N LYS A 18 -8.77 14.31 2.44
CA LYS A 18 -9.95 14.51 3.29
C LYS A 18 -10.10 15.96 3.73
N ARG A 19 -9.00 16.56 4.15
CA ARG A 19 -9.01 17.97 4.59
C ARG A 19 -9.37 18.92 3.44
N ILE A 20 -8.70 18.78 2.28
CA ILE A 20 -8.99 19.59 1.09
C ILE A 20 -10.47 19.50 0.71
N ILE A 21 -11.04 18.30 0.71
CA ILE A 21 -12.45 18.07 0.44
C ILE A 21 -13.33 18.83 1.43
N ASN A 22 -13.10 18.65 2.73
CA ASN A 22 -13.89 19.30 3.77
C ASN A 22 -13.79 20.84 3.73
N GLU A 23 -12.57 21.37 3.53
CA GLU A 23 -12.35 22.80 3.41
C GLU A 23 -13.04 23.38 2.16
N THR A 24 -12.98 22.67 1.04
CA THR A 24 -13.60 23.11 -0.22
C THR A 24 -15.13 23.10 -0.11
N ILE A 25 -15.71 22.03 0.46
CA ILE A 25 -17.15 21.95 0.72
C ILE A 25 -17.60 23.16 1.54
N SER A 26 -16.90 23.45 2.64
CA SER A 26 -17.24 24.55 3.54
C SER A 26 -17.07 25.93 2.91
N LYS A 27 -15.91 26.19 2.25
CA LYS A 27 -15.58 27.52 1.70
C LYS A 27 -16.41 27.90 0.47
N LEU A 28 -16.83 26.92 -0.33
CA LEU A 28 -17.61 27.14 -1.54
C LEU A 28 -19.10 26.83 -1.36
N ASN A 29 -19.53 26.39 -0.17
CA ASN A 29 -20.88 25.92 0.12
C ASN A 29 -21.34 24.88 -0.91
N LEU A 30 -20.51 23.82 -1.10
CA LEU A 30 -20.85 22.75 -2.01
C LEU A 30 -21.91 21.83 -1.39
N ASP A 31 -22.85 21.40 -2.20
CA ASP A 31 -23.87 20.43 -1.78
C ASP A 31 -23.27 19.01 -1.74
N LYS A 32 -22.36 18.70 -2.66
CA LYS A 32 -21.75 17.38 -2.81
C LYS A 32 -20.32 17.47 -3.38
N MET A 33 -19.48 16.49 -3.04
CA MET A 33 -18.16 16.27 -3.62
C MET A 33 -18.10 14.92 -4.35
N LEU A 34 -17.75 14.93 -5.63
CA LEU A 34 -17.40 13.74 -6.40
C LEU A 34 -15.91 13.46 -6.27
N ILE A 35 -15.56 12.35 -5.64
CA ILE A 35 -14.19 11.85 -5.59
C ILE A 35 -14.02 10.87 -6.74
N MET A 36 -13.13 11.18 -7.66
CA MET A 36 -12.97 10.46 -8.92
C MET A 36 -11.60 9.82 -9.05
N PRO A 37 -11.46 8.52 -8.68
CA PRO A 37 -10.22 7.79 -8.88
C PRO A 37 -9.92 7.63 -10.38
N THR A 38 -8.69 7.97 -10.79
CA THR A 38 -8.25 7.80 -12.19
C THR A 38 -7.91 6.33 -12.48
N LYS A 39 -8.23 5.84 -13.69
CA LYS A 39 -7.86 4.50 -14.16
C LYS A 39 -6.35 4.46 -14.50
N HIS A 40 -5.92 5.37 -15.34
CA HIS A 40 -4.53 5.56 -15.75
C HIS A 40 -4.15 7.02 -15.56
N ASN A 41 -3.17 7.28 -14.69
CA ASN A 41 -2.63 8.62 -14.56
C ASN A 41 -1.56 8.81 -15.65
N PRO A 42 -1.73 9.76 -16.61
CA PRO A 42 -0.77 9.97 -17.70
C PRO A 42 0.62 10.43 -17.21
N TRP A 43 0.73 10.85 -15.95
CA TRP A 43 1.94 11.42 -15.37
C TRP A 43 2.59 10.57 -14.27
N LYS A 44 2.03 9.40 -13.95
CA LYS A 44 2.53 8.52 -12.87
C LYS A 44 2.56 7.07 -13.33
N ASP A 45 3.50 6.31 -12.75
CA ASP A 45 3.54 4.86 -12.87
C ASP A 45 2.26 4.20 -12.34
N ASP A 46 2.05 2.92 -12.66
CA ASP A 46 0.91 2.14 -12.22
C ASP A 46 0.72 2.21 -10.69
N CYS A 47 -0.54 2.22 -10.28
CA CYS A 47 -0.90 2.22 -8.87
C CYS A 47 -0.49 0.89 -8.21
N VAL A 48 -0.02 0.97 -6.95
CA VAL A 48 0.24 -0.22 -6.11
C VAL A 48 -1.08 -0.92 -5.76
N ALA A 49 -2.11 -0.13 -5.43
CA ALA A 49 -3.44 -0.62 -5.11
C ALA A 49 -4.33 -0.66 -6.36
N ASN A 50 -5.07 -1.75 -6.55
CA ASN A 50 -6.08 -1.83 -7.61
C ASN A 50 -7.30 -0.91 -7.33
N ASP A 51 -8.20 -0.77 -8.32
CA ASP A 51 -9.34 0.15 -8.24
C ASP A 51 -10.23 -0.12 -7.02
N LYS A 52 -10.55 -1.40 -6.73
CA LYS A 52 -11.37 -1.78 -5.58
C LYS A 52 -10.70 -1.40 -4.26
N GLN A 53 -9.40 -1.59 -4.18
CA GLN A 53 -8.62 -1.25 -2.98
C GLN A 53 -8.53 0.27 -2.79
N ARG A 54 -8.34 1.04 -3.86
CA ARG A 54 -8.32 2.51 -3.79
C ARG A 54 -9.68 3.06 -3.33
N ILE A 55 -10.79 2.54 -3.89
CA ILE A 55 -12.15 2.88 -3.48
C ILE A 55 -12.37 2.55 -1.99
N ALA A 56 -11.96 1.36 -1.54
CA ALA A 56 -12.08 0.97 -0.13
C ALA A 56 -11.33 1.94 0.80
N MET A 57 -10.12 2.36 0.44
CA MET A 57 -9.34 3.31 1.23
C MET A 57 -9.97 4.71 1.26
N ILE A 58 -10.64 5.14 0.17
CA ILE A 58 -11.42 6.38 0.16
C ILE A 58 -12.58 6.28 1.16
N HIS A 59 -13.37 5.20 1.11
CA HIS A 59 -14.49 5.00 2.04
C HIS A 59 -14.03 4.97 3.50
N LEU A 60 -12.94 4.27 3.81
CA LEU A 60 -12.39 4.22 5.16
C LEU A 60 -11.97 5.62 5.67
N THR A 61 -11.36 6.43 4.82
CA THR A 61 -10.92 7.79 5.21
C THR A 61 -12.10 8.74 5.34
N MET A 62 -13.11 8.63 4.48
CA MET A 62 -14.27 9.52 4.43
C MET A 62 -15.45 9.05 5.30
N GLU A 63 -15.26 8.00 6.08
CA GLU A 63 -16.29 7.48 6.99
C GLU A 63 -16.91 8.60 7.85
N GLY A 64 -18.25 8.61 7.91
CA GLY A 64 -19.03 9.64 8.62
C GLY A 64 -19.30 10.93 7.83
N ASN A 65 -18.64 11.18 6.71
CA ASN A 65 -18.98 12.29 5.83
C ASN A 65 -20.10 11.85 4.86
N LYS A 66 -21.21 12.60 4.82
CA LYS A 66 -22.35 12.31 3.94
C LYS A 66 -22.38 13.12 2.65
N GLN A 67 -21.45 14.06 2.49
CA GLN A 67 -21.41 14.99 1.35
C GLN A 67 -20.45 14.53 0.25
N TYR A 68 -20.01 13.27 0.23
CA TYR A 68 -19.17 12.75 -0.86
C TYR A 68 -19.84 11.56 -1.56
N GLU A 69 -19.47 11.41 -2.81
CA GLU A 69 -19.80 10.26 -3.66
C GLU A 69 -18.56 9.88 -4.48
N ILE A 70 -18.36 8.59 -4.72
CA ILE A 70 -17.27 8.13 -5.58
C ILE A 70 -17.79 8.03 -7.01
N SER A 71 -17.22 8.83 -7.88
CA SER A 71 -17.48 8.74 -9.32
C SER A 71 -16.56 7.69 -9.96
N ARG A 72 -17.14 6.73 -10.63
CA ARG A 72 -16.41 5.66 -11.34
C ARG A 72 -16.23 5.95 -12.83
N ILE A 73 -16.62 7.12 -13.31
CA ILE A 73 -16.63 7.47 -14.76
C ILE A 73 -15.30 7.14 -15.43
N GLU A 74 -14.17 7.46 -14.78
CA GLU A 74 -12.85 7.17 -15.35
C GLU A 74 -12.45 5.70 -15.18
N LEU A 75 -12.83 5.04 -14.09
CA LEU A 75 -12.53 3.63 -13.85
C LEU A 75 -13.28 2.71 -14.79
N ASP A 76 -14.54 3.03 -15.07
CA ASP A 76 -15.45 2.23 -15.88
C ASP A 76 -15.33 2.57 -17.38
N ASN A 77 -14.44 3.49 -17.76
CA ASN A 77 -14.16 3.78 -19.17
C ASN A 77 -13.64 2.50 -19.87
N PRO A 78 -14.35 2.00 -20.90
CA PRO A 78 -13.99 0.75 -21.57
C PRO A 78 -12.71 0.86 -22.39
N THR A 79 -12.28 2.07 -22.75
CA THR A 79 -11.03 2.26 -23.48
C THR A 79 -9.84 2.14 -22.54
N ASN A 80 -8.76 1.46 -22.99
CA ASN A 80 -7.47 1.48 -22.30
C ASN A 80 -6.65 2.75 -22.60
N GLU A 81 -7.27 3.72 -23.22
CA GLU A 81 -6.68 5.02 -23.55
C GLU A 81 -6.64 5.92 -22.31
N LYS A 82 -5.80 6.94 -22.38
CA LYS A 82 -5.69 7.95 -21.33
C LYS A 82 -7.02 8.69 -21.16
N ASN A 83 -7.50 8.79 -19.93
CA ASN A 83 -8.64 9.63 -19.62
C ASN A 83 -8.23 11.10 -19.70
N TYR A 84 -8.81 11.85 -20.60
CA TYR A 84 -8.63 13.30 -20.65
C TYR A 84 -9.74 13.99 -19.87
N THR A 85 -9.38 14.96 -19.06
CA THR A 85 -10.31 15.70 -18.18
C THR A 85 -11.46 16.33 -18.97
N ILE A 86 -11.23 16.81 -20.20
CA ILE A 86 -12.29 17.39 -21.02
C ILE A 86 -13.41 16.37 -21.32
N ASP A 87 -13.07 15.14 -21.61
CA ASP A 87 -14.05 14.09 -21.92
C ASP A 87 -14.86 13.71 -20.67
N THR A 88 -14.19 13.66 -19.52
CA THR A 88 -14.82 13.44 -18.21
C THR A 88 -15.79 14.58 -17.86
N ILE A 89 -15.39 15.85 -18.07
CA ILE A 89 -16.24 17.01 -17.80
C ILE A 89 -17.48 17.00 -18.70
N LYS A 90 -17.33 16.70 -20.00
CA LYS A 90 -18.46 16.57 -20.91
C LYS A 90 -19.48 15.52 -20.44
N THR A 91 -18.98 14.37 -19.97
CA THR A 91 -19.84 13.33 -19.41
C THR A 91 -20.54 13.80 -18.14
N LEU A 92 -19.84 14.49 -17.24
CA LEU A 92 -20.43 15.04 -16.02
C LEU A 92 -21.47 16.11 -16.31
N LYS A 93 -21.28 16.97 -17.30
CA LYS A 93 -22.26 17.97 -17.73
C LYS A 93 -23.56 17.32 -18.30
N GLN A 94 -23.43 16.17 -18.94
CA GLN A 94 -24.60 15.39 -19.36
C GLN A 94 -25.37 14.78 -18.20
N LEU A 95 -24.64 14.30 -17.16
CA LEU A 95 -25.25 13.73 -15.97
C LEU A 95 -25.83 14.79 -15.01
N TYR A 96 -25.26 15.99 -15.02
CA TYR A 96 -25.62 17.10 -14.12
C TYR A 96 -25.88 18.39 -14.92
N PRO A 97 -26.87 18.42 -15.85
CA PRO A 97 -27.02 19.51 -16.83
C PRO A 97 -27.43 20.86 -16.21
N SER A 98 -28.06 20.85 -15.03
CA SER A 98 -28.53 22.05 -14.34
C SER A 98 -27.69 22.42 -13.11
N ASP A 99 -26.59 21.71 -12.88
CA ASP A 99 -25.76 21.88 -11.68
C ASP A 99 -24.49 22.70 -11.99
N GLU A 100 -24.02 23.44 -10.98
CA GLU A 100 -22.75 24.15 -11.04
C GLU A 100 -21.61 23.17 -10.69
N LEU A 101 -20.71 22.95 -11.64
CA LEU A 101 -19.57 22.06 -11.45
C LEU A 101 -18.30 22.84 -11.06
N TYR A 102 -17.63 22.40 -10.00
CA TYR A 102 -16.37 22.95 -9.50
C TYR A 102 -15.27 21.90 -9.61
N PHE A 103 -14.29 22.13 -10.48
CA PHE A 103 -13.16 21.18 -10.65
C PHE A 103 -11.97 21.62 -9.78
N ILE A 104 -11.61 20.75 -8.84
CA ILE A 104 -10.67 21.07 -7.76
C ILE A 104 -9.34 20.36 -8.01
N MET A 105 -8.23 21.11 -7.99
CA MET A 105 -6.89 20.59 -8.18
C MET A 105 -5.86 21.29 -7.30
N GLY A 106 -4.70 20.65 -7.12
CA GLY A 106 -3.56 21.26 -6.44
C GLY A 106 -2.90 22.36 -7.27
N MET A 107 -2.20 23.28 -6.62
CA MET A 107 -1.48 24.35 -7.30
C MET A 107 -0.41 23.84 -8.26
N ASP A 108 0.20 22.70 -7.98
CA ASP A 108 1.15 22.01 -8.85
C ASP A 108 0.54 21.66 -10.22
N GLN A 109 -0.73 21.24 -10.24
CA GLN A 109 -1.49 20.96 -11.46
C GLN A 109 -2.01 22.26 -12.12
N ALA A 110 -2.54 23.17 -11.32
CA ALA A 110 -3.04 24.45 -11.83
C ALA A 110 -1.93 25.27 -12.51
N SER A 111 -0.69 25.21 -12.00
CA SER A 111 0.48 25.87 -12.60
C SER A 111 0.85 25.34 -14.00
N GLN A 112 0.37 24.15 -14.36
CA GLN A 112 0.64 23.51 -15.65
C GLN A 112 -0.66 23.27 -16.44
N PHE A 113 -1.72 23.97 -16.06
CA PHE A 113 -3.05 23.75 -16.64
C PHE A 113 -3.12 24.11 -18.15
N ASP A 114 -2.31 25.07 -18.60
CA ASP A 114 -2.13 25.41 -20.02
C ASP A 114 -1.69 24.22 -20.90
N LYS A 115 -1.05 23.22 -20.31
CA LYS A 115 -0.61 22.00 -21.01
C LYS A 115 -1.70 20.93 -21.09
N TRP A 116 -2.84 21.14 -20.45
CA TRP A 116 -3.92 20.18 -20.49
C TRP A 116 -4.66 20.23 -21.85
N LYS A 117 -5.09 19.06 -22.33
CA LYS A 117 -5.87 18.96 -23.55
C LYS A 117 -7.15 19.80 -23.38
N CYS A 118 -7.37 20.75 -24.29
CA CYS A 118 -8.52 21.64 -24.30
C CYS A 118 -8.68 22.49 -23.01
N ALA A 119 -7.57 22.99 -22.43
CA ALA A 119 -7.59 23.78 -21.19
C ALA A 119 -8.61 24.94 -21.23
N GLN A 120 -8.67 25.68 -22.35
CA GLN A 120 -9.60 26.78 -22.52
C GLN A 120 -11.07 26.30 -22.47
N GLU A 121 -11.40 25.21 -23.14
CA GLU A 121 -12.75 24.63 -23.13
C GLU A 121 -13.12 24.16 -21.70
N ILE A 122 -12.20 23.48 -21.01
CA ILE A 122 -12.41 23.07 -19.62
C ILE A 122 -12.76 24.27 -18.72
N SER A 123 -12.03 25.38 -18.85
CA SER A 123 -12.26 26.58 -18.03
C SER A 123 -13.60 27.28 -18.28
N GLN A 124 -14.21 27.03 -19.43
CA GLN A 124 -15.53 27.55 -19.77
C GLN A 124 -16.67 26.65 -19.28
N GLU A 125 -16.40 25.35 -19.13
CA GLU A 125 -17.42 24.36 -18.76
C GLU A 125 -17.62 24.23 -17.25
N VAL A 126 -16.56 24.49 -16.45
CA VAL A 126 -16.58 24.32 -15.00
C VAL A 126 -15.87 25.46 -14.28
N GLN A 127 -16.27 25.75 -13.06
CA GLN A 127 -15.49 26.65 -12.21
C GLN A 127 -14.23 25.93 -11.74
N LEU A 128 -13.07 26.37 -12.18
CA LEU A 128 -11.78 25.85 -11.73
C LEU A 128 -11.47 26.35 -10.31
N VAL A 129 -10.93 25.45 -9.47
CA VAL A 129 -10.54 25.74 -8.09
C VAL A 129 -9.15 25.20 -7.87
N ALA A 130 -8.21 26.08 -7.51
CA ALA A 130 -6.87 25.70 -7.12
C ALA A 130 -6.72 25.80 -5.60
N PHE A 131 -6.21 24.74 -4.97
CA PHE A 131 -5.82 24.82 -3.57
C PHE A 131 -4.29 24.85 -3.45
N GLY A 132 -3.80 25.69 -2.56
CA GLY A 132 -2.36 25.86 -2.35
C GLY A 132 -2.04 26.35 -0.95
N ARG A 133 -0.76 26.34 -0.62
CA ARG A 133 -0.24 26.79 0.67
C ARG A 133 -0.20 28.31 0.76
N VAL A 134 -0.26 28.83 1.98
CA VAL A 134 0.04 30.24 2.27
C VAL A 134 1.40 30.61 1.68
N GLY A 135 1.45 31.73 0.93
CA GLY A 135 2.67 32.22 0.31
C GLY A 135 3.10 31.53 -0.98
N TYR A 136 2.27 30.63 -1.56
CA TYR A 136 2.53 30.08 -2.88
C TYR A 136 2.44 31.21 -3.93
N GLN A 137 3.43 31.29 -4.83
CA GLN A 137 3.37 32.28 -5.93
C GLN A 137 2.22 31.91 -6.86
N ILE A 138 1.27 32.84 -7.02
CA ILE A 138 0.16 32.70 -7.96
C ILE A 138 0.73 32.75 -9.38
N ASN A 139 0.58 31.64 -10.11
CA ASN A 139 1.00 31.54 -11.51
C ASN A 139 0.02 32.27 -12.43
N GLU A 140 0.47 32.75 -13.59
CA GLU A 140 -0.36 33.41 -14.60
C GLU A 140 -1.60 32.59 -15.01
N ASN A 141 -1.51 31.26 -15.04
CA ASN A 141 -2.64 30.37 -15.34
C ASN A 141 -3.84 30.59 -14.41
N ILE A 142 -3.61 30.95 -13.14
CA ILE A 142 -4.67 31.21 -12.17
C ILE A 142 -5.56 32.37 -12.65
N ASN A 143 -4.96 33.42 -13.18
CA ASN A 143 -5.69 34.58 -13.72
C ASN A 143 -6.26 34.28 -15.11
N THR A 144 -5.45 33.66 -15.98
CA THR A 144 -5.84 33.37 -17.38
C THR A 144 -7.06 32.47 -17.47
N TYR A 145 -7.16 31.44 -16.60
CA TYR A 145 -8.26 30.48 -16.59
C TYR A 145 -9.28 30.70 -15.48
N HIS A 146 -9.25 31.88 -14.82
CA HIS A 146 -10.19 32.31 -13.79
C HIS A 146 -10.38 31.33 -12.64
N PHE A 147 -9.28 30.79 -12.13
CA PHE A 147 -9.32 29.92 -10.96
C PHE A 147 -9.81 30.65 -9.71
N LYS A 148 -10.66 30.02 -8.93
CA LYS A 148 -10.84 30.38 -7.52
C LYS A 148 -9.71 29.77 -6.72
N PHE A 149 -8.99 30.58 -5.95
CA PHE A 149 -7.90 30.11 -5.10
C PHE A 149 -8.41 29.86 -3.69
N ILE A 150 -8.10 28.66 -3.15
CA ILE A 150 -8.38 28.29 -1.77
C ILE A 150 -7.06 28.09 -1.05
N GLU A 151 -6.80 28.98 -0.11
CA GLU A 151 -5.65 28.87 0.76
C GLU A 151 -5.85 27.74 1.79
N THR A 152 -4.89 26.82 1.87
CA THR A 152 -4.90 25.69 2.80
C THR A 152 -3.69 25.74 3.73
N LYS A 153 -3.86 25.22 4.94
CA LYS A 153 -2.73 25.08 5.86
C LYS A 153 -1.70 24.09 5.29
N GLU A 154 -0.43 24.39 5.49
CA GLU A 154 0.65 23.49 5.13
C GLU A 154 0.53 22.16 5.88
N THR A 155 0.73 21.05 5.18
CA THR A 155 0.70 19.73 5.78
C THR A 155 1.63 18.79 5.05
N ASP A 156 2.23 17.90 5.84
CA ASP A 156 3.14 16.85 5.36
C ASP A 156 2.41 15.63 4.75
N GLU A 157 1.09 15.70 4.68
CA GLU A 157 0.26 14.56 4.26
C GLU A 157 0.28 14.40 2.74
N SER A 158 0.96 13.39 2.29
CA SER A 158 1.03 13.02 0.86
C SER A 158 1.23 11.52 0.69
N SER A 159 0.85 11.00 -0.47
CA SER A 159 1.15 9.61 -0.85
C SER A 159 2.67 9.35 -0.84
N THR A 160 3.48 10.35 -1.21
CA THR A 160 4.94 10.28 -1.13
C THR A 160 5.43 10.15 0.32
N ALA A 161 4.80 10.85 1.27
CA ALA A 161 5.16 10.73 2.68
C ALA A 161 4.83 9.32 3.22
N LEU A 162 3.71 8.72 2.83
CA LEU A 162 3.42 7.32 3.15
C LEU A 162 4.48 6.38 2.54
N LYS A 163 4.80 6.54 1.26
CA LYS A 163 5.83 5.75 0.57
C LYS A 163 7.23 5.91 1.19
N LYS A 164 7.45 6.98 1.97
CA LYS A 164 8.63 7.15 2.85
C LYS A 164 8.41 6.57 4.26
N GLY A 165 7.31 5.87 4.50
CA GLY A 165 6.98 5.18 5.74
C GLY A 165 6.44 6.09 6.85
N LYS A 166 5.87 7.26 6.54
CA LYS A 166 5.12 8.07 7.53
C LYS A 166 3.71 7.49 7.71
N ARG A 167 3.38 7.02 8.92
CA ARG A 167 2.07 6.39 9.21
C ARG A 167 0.95 7.39 9.44
N ASN A 168 1.25 8.53 10.04
CA ASN A 168 0.28 9.57 10.46
C ASN A 168 -0.32 10.38 9.30
N VAL A 169 0.01 10.07 8.07
CA VAL A 169 -0.54 10.74 6.87
C VAL A 169 -1.84 10.10 6.37
N VAL A 170 -2.19 8.93 6.88
CA VAL A 170 -3.44 8.23 6.57
C VAL A 170 -4.16 7.83 7.86
N ASP A 171 -5.46 7.55 7.77
CA ASP A 171 -6.21 6.99 8.87
C ASP A 171 -5.68 5.60 9.26
N LYS A 172 -5.71 5.27 10.56
CA LYS A 172 -5.30 3.95 11.05
C LYS A 172 -6.04 2.81 10.35
N LYS A 173 -7.33 2.98 10.07
CA LYS A 173 -8.14 1.98 9.34
C LYS A 173 -7.61 1.73 7.93
N VAL A 174 -7.10 2.77 7.26
CA VAL A 174 -6.45 2.65 5.94
C VAL A 174 -5.15 1.86 6.04
N LEU A 175 -4.30 2.11 7.07
CA LEU A 175 -3.09 1.30 7.28
C LEU A 175 -3.41 -0.16 7.54
N MET A 176 -4.38 -0.43 8.44
CA MET A 176 -4.83 -1.80 8.72
C MET A 176 -5.32 -2.50 7.46
N TYR A 177 -6.15 -1.82 6.67
CA TYR A 177 -6.61 -2.33 5.38
C TYR A 177 -5.45 -2.60 4.42
N ALA A 178 -4.56 -1.63 4.26
CA ALA A 178 -3.42 -1.73 3.34
C ALA A 178 -2.50 -2.91 3.71
N PHE A 179 -2.13 -3.04 4.97
CA PHE A 179 -1.23 -4.12 5.41
C PHE A 179 -1.87 -5.51 5.29
N ARG A 180 -3.17 -5.65 5.59
CA ARG A 180 -3.93 -6.90 5.41
C ARG A 180 -4.04 -7.32 3.93
N HIS A 181 -3.86 -6.37 3.00
CA HIS A 181 -3.85 -6.64 1.56
C HIS A 181 -2.44 -6.65 0.95
N GLY A 182 -1.39 -6.60 1.78
CA GLY A 182 0.00 -6.60 1.32
C GLY A 182 0.44 -5.32 0.61
N LEU A 183 -0.31 -4.21 0.79
CA LEU A 183 -0.02 -2.93 0.15
C LEU A 183 0.99 -2.12 0.97
N TYR A 184 1.93 -1.49 0.30
CA TYR A 184 2.93 -0.57 0.87
C TYR A 184 3.84 -1.17 1.95
N LEU A 185 3.80 -2.48 2.24
CA LEU A 185 4.60 -3.12 3.29
C LEU A 185 6.09 -2.82 3.17
N GLU A 186 6.66 -2.88 1.96
CA GLU A 186 8.08 -2.62 1.71
C GLU A 186 8.54 -1.28 2.28
N ASN A 187 7.70 -0.24 2.19
CA ASN A 187 8.01 1.11 2.67
C ASN A 187 8.17 1.19 4.19
N PHE A 188 7.50 0.29 4.93
CA PHE A 188 7.53 0.26 6.39
C PHE A 188 8.54 -0.76 6.93
N VAL A 189 8.62 -1.93 6.31
CA VAL A 189 9.55 -3.01 6.70
C VAL A 189 11.01 -2.57 6.60
N ARG A 190 11.36 -1.78 5.60
CA ARG A 190 12.73 -1.24 5.40
C ARG A 190 13.32 -0.58 6.64
N LYS A 191 12.50 -0.05 7.56
CA LYS A 191 12.96 0.66 8.75
C LYS A 191 13.43 -0.28 9.88
N TYR A 192 13.12 -1.56 9.79
CA TYR A 192 13.43 -2.57 10.81
C TYR A 192 14.74 -3.28 10.54
N MET A 193 15.38 -3.06 9.40
CA MET A 193 16.50 -3.88 8.97
C MET A 193 17.48 -3.16 8.03
N SER A 194 18.69 -3.69 7.93
CA SER A 194 19.71 -3.26 6.98
C SER A 194 19.25 -3.47 5.52
N LYS A 195 19.90 -2.77 4.59
CA LYS A 195 19.61 -2.92 3.15
C LYS A 195 19.73 -4.37 2.69
N LYS A 196 20.80 -5.07 3.10
CA LYS A 196 21.02 -6.48 2.73
C LYS A 196 19.86 -7.38 3.18
N ARG A 197 19.41 -7.20 4.44
CA ARG A 197 18.28 -7.96 5.00
C ARG A 197 16.99 -7.61 4.28
N PHE A 198 16.78 -6.34 3.96
CA PHE A 198 15.60 -5.90 3.22
C PHE A 198 15.53 -6.51 1.82
N ASP A 199 16.65 -6.53 1.08
CA ASP A 199 16.70 -7.14 -0.25
C ASP A 199 16.36 -8.64 -0.18
N HIS A 200 16.91 -9.37 0.81
CA HIS A 200 16.54 -10.76 1.11
C HIS A 200 15.05 -10.90 1.43
N THR A 201 14.51 -10.10 2.34
CA THR A 201 13.09 -10.13 2.73
C THR A 201 12.16 -9.92 1.54
N CYS A 202 12.46 -8.97 0.66
CA CYS A 202 11.70 -8.76 -0.57
C CYS A 202 11.76 -9.96 -1.53
N SER A 203 12.93 -10.58 -1.65
CA SER A 203 13.12 -11.79 -2.46
C SER A 203 12.31 -12.96 -1.92
N VAL A 204 12.40 -13.21 -0.61
CA VAL A 204 11.64 -14.25 0.10
C VAL A 204 10.13 -14.05 -0.08
N ALA A 205 9.62 -12.83 0.11
CA ALA A 205 8.20 -12.53 -0.04
C ALA A 205 7.68 -12.82 -1.44
N LYS A 206 8.44 -12.45 -2.48
CA LYS A 206 8.11 -12.74 -3.88
C LYS A 206 8.13 -14.23 -4.18
N LEU A 207 9.12 -14.95 -3.64
CA LEU A 207 9.26 -16.39 -3.82
C LEU A 207 8.16 -17.16 -3.09
N ALA A 208 7.83 -16.79 -1.84
CA ALA A 208 6.73 -17.37 -1.07
C ALA A 208 5.39 -17.19 -1.79
N ARG A 209 5.09 -15.98 -2.32
CA ARG A 209 3.91 -15.73 -3.17
C ARG A 209 3.88 -16.67 -4.38
N LYS A 210 5.02 -16.87 -5.03
CA LYS A 210 5.11 -17.73 -6.21
C LYS A 210 4.82 -19.19 -5.86
N PHE A 211 5.40 -19.69 -4.77
CA PHE A 211 5.11 -21.05 -4.28
C PHE A 211 3.63 -21.20 -3.92
N ALA A 212 3.07 -20.26 -3.19
CA ALA A 212 1.67 -20.27 -2.80
C ALA A 212 0.73 -20.32 -4.02
N ASN A 213 0.94 -19.44 -5.00
CA ASN A 213 0.11 -19.42 -6.22
C ASN A 213 0.19 -20.72 -7.02
N CYS A 214 1.36 -21.36 -7.11
CA CYS A 214 1.54 -22.65 -7.79
C CYS A 214 0.84 -23.80 -7.05
N ASN A 215 0.67 -23.70 -5.74
CA ASN A 215 0.13 -24.75 -4.88
C ASN A 215 -1.31 -24.52 -4.39
N GLY A 216 -2.04 -23.56 -5.00
CA GLY A 216 -3.44 -23.25 -4.64
C GLY A 216 -3.59 -22.61 -3.26
N VAL A 217 -2.55 -21.95 -2.76
CA VAL A 217 -2.54 -21.19 -1.49
C VAL A 217 -2.63 -19.70 -1.78
N ASP A 218 -3.19 -18.93 -0.84
CA ASP A 218 -3.30 -17.46 -0.97
C ASP A 218 -1.91 -16.80 -1.05
N GLY A 219 -1.56 -16.35 -2.27
CA GLY A 219 -0.29 -15.67 -2.53
C GLY A 219 -0.13 -14.33 -1.83
N THR A 220 -1.23 -13.66 -1.47
CA THR A 220 -1.17 -12.41 -0.71
C THR A 220 -0.77 -12.69 0.74
N LYS A 221 -1.35 -13.72 1.36
CA LYS A 221 -0.96 -14.15 2.71
C LYS A 221 0.51 -14.58 2.75
N ALA A 222 0.96 -15.35 1.75
CA ALA A 222 2.36 -15.77 1.64
C ALA A 222 3.32 -14.57 1.48
N TYR A 223 2.93 -13.59 0.68
CA TYR A 223 3.72 -12.36 0.54
C TYR A 223 3.82 -11.57 1.84
N ILE A 224 2.71 -11.41 2.55
CA ILE A 224 2.69 -10.69 3.83
C ILE A 224 3.58 -11.41 4.84
N ALA A 225 3.41 -12.72 5.00
CA ALA A 225 4.24 -13.51 5.90
C ALA A 225 5.73 -13.43 5.52
N GLY A 226 6.06 -13.54 4.22
CA GLY A 226 7.42 -13.39 3.72
C GLY A 226 7.99 -11.99 3.95
N MET A 227 7.20 -10.92 3.84
CA MET A 227 7.65 -9.56 4.14
C MET A 227 7.89 -9.32 5.63
N LEU A 228 7.23 -10.06 6.51
CA LEU A 228 7.28 -9.84 7.95
C LEU A 228 8.09 -10.89 8.71
N HIS A 229 8.58 -11.97 8.06
CA HIS A 229 9.24 -13.10 8.76
C HIS A 229 10.47 -12.68 9.56
N ASP A 230 11.27 -11.77 9.06
CA ASP A 230 12.57 -11.36 9.62
C ASP A 230 12.59 -9.93 10.19
N ILE A 231 11.42 -9.29 10.44
CA ILE A 231 11.39 -7.89 10.90
C ILE A 231 12.03 -7.66 12.27
N ALA A 232 12.18 -8.71 13.09
CA ALA A 232 12.85 -8.66 14.38
C ALA A 232 14.30 -9.17 14.34
N LYS A 233 14.84 -9.57 13.17
CA LYS A 233 16.13 -10.25 13.06
C LYS A 233 17.34 -9.39 13.46
N GLU A 234 17.23 -8.09 13.26
CA GLU A 234 18.27 -7.12 13.57
C GLU A 234 17.85 -6.19 14.74
N MET A 235 16.94 -6.68 15.60
CA MET A 235 16.52 -5.99 16.81
C MET A 235 17.69 -5.84 17.81
N ASP A 236 17.70 -4.75 18.57
CA ASP A 236 18.65 -4.56 19.67
C ASP A 236 18.55 -5.69 20.69
N ARG A 237 19.69 -6.05 21.30
CA ARG A 237 19.79 -7.20 22.21
C ARG A 237 18.98 -7.05 23.49
N ASP A 238 18.97 -5.87 24.06
CA ASP A 238 18.30 -5.61 25.33
C ASP A 238 16.79 -5.56 25.11
N GLU A 239 16.36 -4.93 24.01
CA GLU A 239 14.97 -4.93 23.57
C GLU A 239 14.48 -6.35 23.25
N GLU A 240 15.26 -7.13 22.47
CA GLU A 240 14.98 -8.53 22.13
C GLU A 240 14.74 -9.36 23.40
N MET A 241 15.65 -9.28 24.38
CA MET A 241 15.55 -10.03 25.63
C MET A 241 14.37 -9.56 26.50
N HIS A 242 14.13 -8.26 26.56
CA HIS A 242 12.99 -7.70 27.28
C HIS A 242 11.66 -8.23 26.72
N LEU A 243 11.45 -8.13 25.41
CA LEU A 243 10.23 -8.61 24.76
C LEU A 243 10.07 -10.13 24.86
N MET A 244 11.16 -10.91 24.77
CA MET A 244 11.10 -12.36 24.97
C MET A 244 10.65 -12.72 26.40
N LYS A 245 11.16 -12.05 27.42
CA LYS A 245 10.74 -12.28 28.81
C LYS A 245 9.30 -11.89 29.06
N GLU A 246 8.83 -10.82 28.44
CA GLU A 246 7.48 -10.29 28.66
C GLU A 246 6.41 -11.10 27.90
N TYR A 247 6.65 -11.39 26.62
CA TYR A 247 5.63 -11.98 25.74
C TYR A 247 5.82 -13.48 25.46
N TYR A 248 7.05 -14.00 25.60
CA TYR A 248 7.40 -15.39 25.28
C TYR A 248 8.29 -16.05 26.34
N PRO A 249 7.96 -15.94 27.65
CA PRO A 249 8.81 -16.43 28.73
C PRO A 249 9.12 -17.93 28.62
N GLN A 250 8.22 -18.72 28.03
CA GLN A 250 8.41 -20.17 27.79
C GLN A 250 9.53 -20.50 26.80
N PHE A 251 9.97 -19.51 26.00
CA PHE A 251 11.00 -19.71 24.97
C PHE A 251 12.34 -19.02 25.29
N VAL A 252 12.48 -18.34 26.41
CA VAL A 252 13.71 -17.60 26.78
C VAL A 252 14.95 -18.53 26.93
N LEU A 253 14.73 -19.81 27.19
CA LEU A 253 15.85 -20.81 27.29
C LEU A 253 16.23 -21.40 25.92
N LYS A 254 15.51 -21.07 24.85
CA LYS A 254 15.86 -21.49 23.49
C LYS A 254 17.08 -20.71 22.97
N PRO A 255 17.81 -21.22 21.96
CA PRO A 255 18.94 -20.50 21.37
C PRO A 255 18.48 -19.14 20.79
N ARG A 256 19.21 -18.08 21.16
CA ARG A 256 18.92 -16.71 20.72
C ARG A 256 18.72 -16.53 19.21
N PRO A 257 19.50 -17.19 18.31
CA PRO A 257 19.34 -17.02 16.87
C PRO A 257 17.93 -17.29 16.32
N ILE A 258 17.06 -17.98 17.08
CA ILE A 258 15.68 -18.28 16.66
C ILE A 258 14.63 -17.37 17.32
N TYR A 259 15.00 -16.43 18.20
CA TYR A 259 14.05 -15.55 18.89
C TYR A 259 13.22 -14.71 17.91
N HIS A 260 13.85 -14.27 16.82
CA HIS A 260 13.18 -13.43 15.81
C HIS A 260 11.90 -14.04 15.24
N GLN A 261 11.73 -15.36 15.20
CA GLN A 261 10.51 -15.98 14.69
C GLN A 261 9.27 -15.61 15.54
N TRP A 262 9.40 -15.55 16.85
CA TRP A 262 8.33 -15.13 17.76
C TRP A 262 8.20 -13.61 17.82
N LEU A 263 9.30 -12.89 17.88
CA LEU A 263 9.31 -11.44 17.94
C LEU A 263 8.85 -10.80 16.64
N SER A 264 9.11 -11.41 15.48
CA SER A 264 8.53 -10.98 14.20
C SER A 264 7.01 -11.13 14.19
N THR A 265 6.50 -12.23 14.77
CA THR A 265 5.04 -12.42 14.97
C THR A 265 4.45 -11.34 15.89
N TYR A 266 5.13 -11.01 16.98
CA TYR A 266 4.73 -9.93 17.88
C TYR A 266 4.66 -8.58 17.15
N LEU A 267 5.71 -8.22 16.41
CA LEU A 267 5.75 -6.97 15.65
C LEU A 267 4.72 -6.96 14.50
N ALA A 268 4.47 -8.09 13.85
CA ALA A 268 3.42 -8.22 12.84
C ALA A 268 2.04 -7.87 13.42
N LYS A 269 1.71 -8.35 14.63
CA LYS A 269 0.47 -7.99 15.34
C LYS A 269 0.48 -6.51 15.76
N LYS A 270 1.53 -6.07 16.44
CA LYS A 270 1.60 -4.75 17.07
C LYS A 270 1.70 -3.61 16.06
N ASP A 271 2.63 -3.72 15.12
CA ASP A 271 3.02 -2.63 14.23
C ASP A 271 2.36 -2.72 12.86
N PHE A 272 2.00 -3.91 12.40
CA PHE A 272 1.37 -4.12 11.08
C PHE A 272 -0.09 -4.54 11.16
N TYR A 273 -0.65 -4.62 12.37
CA TYR A 273 -2.07 -4.95 12.59
C TYR A 273 -2.52 -6.25 11.92
N ILE A 274 -1.61 -7.23 11.83
CA ILE A 274 -1.93 -8.56 11.29
C ILE A 274 -2.64 -9.36 12.37
N GLU A 275 -3.87 -9.79 12.08
CA GLU A 275 -4.70 -10.61 12.96
C GLU A 275 -4.98 -11.99 12.35
N ASP A 276 -4.60 -12.22 11.12
CA ASP A 276 -4.78 -13.51 10.42
C ASP A 276 -3.82 -14.54 11.01
N GLU A 277 -4.36 -15.51 11.74
CA GLU A 277 -3.57 -16.51 12.45
C GLU A 277 -2.73 -17.39 11.49
N ALA A 278 -3.18 -17.62 10.24
CA ALA A 278 -2.40 -18.36 9.27
C ALA A 278 -1.12 -17.61 8.87
N ILE A 279 -1.19 -16.27 8.70
CA ILE A 279 -0.01 -15.45 8.42
C ILE A 279 0.93 -15.46 9.62
N LEU A 280 0.40 -15.30 10.83
CA LEU A 280 1.17 -15.24 12.06
C LEU A 280 1.87 -16.57 12.35
N GLN A 281 1.19 -17.69 12.08
CA GLN A 281 1.77 -19.03 12.20
C GLN A 281 2.90 -19.24 11.19
N ALA A 282 2.72 -18.81 9.94
CA ALA A 282 3.75 -18.91 8.92
C ALA A 282 5.00 -18.09 9.29
N ILE A 283 4.84 -16.88 9.89
CA ILE A 283 5.94 -16.11 10.44
C ILE A 283 6.61 -16.87 11.59
N THR A 284 5.86 -17.44 12.52
CA THR A 284 6.40 -18.19 13.65
C THR A 284 7.20 -19.43 13.21
N ASN A 285 6.73 -20.14 12.20
CA ASN A 285 7.28 -21.44 11.79
C ASN A 285 8.42 -21.35 10.77
N HIS A 286 8.75 -20.16 10.24
CA HIS A 286 9.69 -20.00 9.12
C HIS A 286 11.13 -20.44 9.44
N THR A 287 11.55 -20.40 10.72
CA THR A 287 12.94 -20.71 11.11
C THR A 287 13.12 -22.16 11.47
N THR A 288 12.36 -22.66 12.44
CA THR A 288 12.57 -23.99 13.05
C THR A 288 11.61 -25.06 12.52
N ALA A 289 10.65 -24.68 11.72
CA ALA A 289 9.50 -25.51 11.36
C ALA A 289 8.64 -25.96 12.57
N SER A 290 7.60 -26.72 12.34
CA SER A 290 6.70 -27.29 13.33
C SER A 290 6.18 -28.64 12.83
N VAL A 291 5.67 -29.47 13.72
CA VAL A 291 5.07 -30.76 13.37
C VAL A 291 3.80 -30.57 12.55
N GLU A 292 3.04 -29.51 12.83
CA GLU A 292 1.78 -29.18 12.17
C GLU A 292 1.95 -27.94 11.28
N MET A 293 2.65 -28.08 10.15
CA MET A 293 2.80 -26.99 9.19
C MET A 293 1.71 -27.00 8.14
N SER A 294 1.07 -25.86 7.95
CA SER A 294 0.18 -25.62 6.81
C SER A 294 0.99 -25.46 5.50
N LYS A 295 0.33 -25.60 4.35
CA LYS A 295 1.00 -25.30 3.06
C LYS A 295 1.52 -23.86 2.99
N LEU A 296 0.86 -22.90 3.66
CA LEU A 296 1.32 -21.52 3.76
C LEU A 296 2.64 -21.42 4.53
N ASP A 297 2.75 -22.10 5.67
CA ASP A 297 3.97 -22.15 6.48
C ASP A 297 5.12 -22.74 5.65
N MET A 298 4.87 -23.86 4.94
CA MET A 298 5.85 -24.50 4.05
C MET A 298 6.33 -23.54 2.95
N CYS A 299 5.41 -22.77 2.35
CA CYS A 299 5.78 -21.78 1.33
C CYS A 299 6.75 -20.73 1.86
N VAL A 300 6.52 -20.23 3.07
CA VAL A 300 7.39 -19.19 3.68
C VAL A 300 8.71 -19.80 4.13
N TYR A 301 8.66 -20.97 4.79
CA TYR A 301 9.85 -21.70 5.21
C TYR A 301 10.79 -22.00 4.03
N CYS A 302 10.26 -22.63 2.98
CA CYS A 302 11.05 -22.97 1.79
C CYS A 302 11.58 -21.69 1.09
N ALA A 303 10.77 -20.64 1.00
CA ALA A 303 11.20 -19.40 0.37
C ALA A 303 12.37 -18.74 1.10
N ASP A 304 12.38 -18.75 2.45
CA ASP A 304 13.52 -18.26 3.23
C ASP A 304 14.78 -19.09 2.98
N LYS A 305 14.67 -20.42 3.00
CA LYS A 305 15.81 -21.31 2.79
C LYS A 305 16.37 -21.26 1.37
N LEU A 306 15.49 -21.15 0.37
CA LEU A 306 15.82 -21.24 -1.05
C LEU A 306 16.03 -19.89 -1.74
N ASP A 307 16.08 -18.78 -0.97
CA ASP A 307 16.27 -17.45 -1.54
C ASP A 307 17.53 -17.39 -2.42
N PRO A 308 17.41 -17.03 -3.72
CA PRO A 308 18.55 -16.95 -4.62
C PRO A 308 19.66 -15.99 -4.17
N LEU A 309 19.34 -15.00 -3.31
CA LEU A 309 20.33 -14.08 -2.77
C LEU A 309 21.26 -14.70 -1.73
N ARG A 310 21.03 -15.94 -1.32
CA ARG A 310 21.93 -16.68 -0.41
C ARG A 310 23.22 -17.16 -1.10
N GLY A 311 23.29 -17.11 -2.43
CA GLY A 311 24.51 -17.36 -3.21
C GLY A 311 24.82 -18.83 -3.51
N TYR A 312 23.86 -19.75 -3.32
CA TYR A 312 23.96 -21.14 -3.77
C TYR A 312 22.84 -21.46 -4.77
N ASP A 313 23.08 -22.48 -5.62
CA ASP A 313 22.08 -22.90 -6.59
C ASP A 313 20.95 -23.69 -5.93
N SER A 314 19.78 -23.06 -5.82
CA SER A 314 18.54 -23.63 -5.29
C SER A 314 17.51 -23.92 -6.39
N SER A 315 17.89 -23.84 -7.66
CA SER A 315 16.95 -23.90 -8.80
C SER A 315 16.12 -25.19 -8.85
N LYS A 316 16.71 -26.34 -8.55
CA LYS A 316 16.01 -27.63 -8.51
C LYS A 316 14.96 -27.69 -7.41
N GLN A 317 15.30 -27.26 -6.20
CA GLN A 317 14.39 -27.22 -5.06
C GLN A 317 13.26 -26.21 -5.28
N ILE A 318 13.59 -25.05 -5.85
CA ILE A 318 12.58 -24.06 -6.25
C ILE A 318 11.61 -24.65 -7.27
N ALA A 319 12.08 -25.43 -8.25
CA ALA A 319 11.23 -26.10 -9.21
C ALA A 319 10.29 -27.10 -8.51
N LEU A 320 10.83 -27.96 -7.62
CA LEU A 320 10.06 -28.91 -6.83
C LEU A 320 9.00 -28.23 -5.95
N CYS A 321 9.36 -27.15 -5.22
CA CYS A 321 8.41 -26.39 -4.41
C CYS A 321 7.27 -25.74 -5.23
N LYS A 322 7.48 -25.43 -6.50
CA LYS A 322 6.42 -24.95 -7.39
C LYS A 322 5.50 -26.08 -7.85
N GLU A 323 6.03 -27.27 -8.07
CA GLU A 323 5.28 -28.45 -8.47
C GLU A 323 4.46 -28.99 -7.30
N ASP A 324 5.12 -29.23 -6.16
CA ASP A 324 4.51 -29.68 -4.91
C ASP A 324 5.28 -29.12 -3.70
N ILE A 325 4.63 -28.23 -2.95
CA ILE A 325 5.24 -27.58 -1.80
C ILE A 325 5.53 -28.57 -0.66
N LEU A 326 4.76 -29.63 -0.51
CA LEU A 326 4.99 -30.64 0.53
C LEU A 326 6.26 -31.45 0.23
N GLU A 327 6.45 -31.86 -1.01
CA GLU A 327 7.68 -32.57 -1.42
C GLU A 327 8.89 -31.65 -1.38
N GLY A 328 8.75 -30.39 -1.81
CA GLY A 328 9.79 -29.37 -1.66
C GLY A 328 10.19 -29.15 -0.20
N PHE A 329 9.22 -29.04 0.70
CA PHE A 329 9.46 -28.87 2.13
C PHE A 329 10.15 -30.08 2.76
N LYS A 330 9.72 -31.33 2.42
CA LYS A 330 10.42 -32.55 2.88
C LYS A 330 11.88 -32.56 2.43
N GLY A 331 12.12 -32.18 1.18
CA GLY A 331 13.50 -32.07 0.66
C GLY A 331 14.35 -31.09 1.46
N GLU A 332 13.81 -29.92 1.80
CA GLU A 332 14.52 -28.91 2.61
C GLU A 332 14.77 -29.37 4.04
N LEU A 333 13.87 -30.11 4.66
CA LEU A 333 14.11 -30.71 5.98
C LEU A 333 15.27 -31.71 5.94
N VAL A 334 15.37 -32.54 4.90
CA VAL A 334 16.49 -33.47 4.72
C VAL A 334 17.81 -32.72 4.51
N ASN A 335 17.81 -31.68 3.66
CA ASN A 335 18.99 -30.84 3.44
C ASN A 335 19.47 -30.19 4.74
N PHE A 336 18.56 -29.62 5.52
CA PHE A 336 18.87 -29.01 6.82
C PHE A 336 19.44 -30.03 7.82
N TYR A 337 18.86 -31.22 7.88
CA TYR A 337 19.34 -32.30 8.74
C TYR A 337 20.76 -32.75 8.38
N ASN A 338 21.07 -32.94 7.11
CA ASN A 338 22.38 -33.33 6.62
C ASN A 338 23.43 -32.24 6.92
N PHE A 339 23.10 -30.96 6.66
CA PHE A 339 23.96 -29.83 6.97
C PHE A 339 24.27 -29.70 8.48
N SER A 340 23.29 -29.99 9.34
CA SER A 340 23.48 -29.93 10.79
C SER A 340 24.39 -31.08 11.32
N LYS A 341 24.39 -32.23 10.66
CA LYS A 341 25.29 -33.34 10.97
C LYS A 341 26.73 -33.08 10.55
N GLU A 342 26.98 -32.37 9.48
CA GLU A 342 28.33 -32.06 9.00
C GLU A 342 29.05 -31.01 9.88
N LYS A 343 28.29 -30.25 10.68
CA LYS A 343 28.84 -29.22 11.57
C LYS A 343 29.07 -29.66 13.02
N ASN A 344 28.59 -30.83 13.40
CA ASN A 344 28.84 -31.48 14.70
C ASN A 344 29.84 -32.62 14.58
#